data_234105fdab038c9f7f35892fe4de305c
#
_entry.id   234105fdab038c9f7f35892fe4de305c
#
_cell.length_a   1.000
_cell.length_b   1.000
_cell.length_c   1.000
_cell.angle_alpha   90.00
_cell.angle_beta   90.00
_cell.angle_gamma   90.00
#
_symmetry.space_group_name_H-M   'P 1'
#
loop_
_entity.id
_entity.type
_entity.pdbx_description
1 polymer ?
#
loop_
_entity_poly.entity_id
_entity_poly.type
_entity_poly.pdbx_seq_one_letter_code
_entity_poly.pdbx_strand_id
1 'polypeptide(L)'
;MKLLSSAISKLARMRLWRIQNWTNHPVAAQREVLQNLVTAGQYTAYGKKYHFTRLFTVKDFKKNVPIRDYDDLRPYILRMMEGEENVLWNTPVNWFAKSSGTSSDKSKFIPISDESLQDNHYQANKDVLTNYYNNFPGSDLLTGKALVVGGSHQINKINDEIQYGDLSAVLMQNTPFWGQWLRTPELSIALLDEWENKIEQLAQATANENVTSLAGVPTWTLLLLKRILEIKNKQTIKEVWPNLELYINGGVSFVPYRKQFEQIIGAPINYLEVYNASEGFFAAQEKPDDDGMTLFTEHGIFYEFMPVEEYGKPSPQTVGLNEVQLNKNYALVISTTGGLWRYLVGDTVRFTSLNPYRIIVSGRLKHYMNAFGEEVIVDNSDRAIAMASQKTNAVVSDYTAAPVYFSANSNGAHEWLIEFEKEPASLEQFTQLLDAELKNTNSDYEAKRHKDIALRMPVVRILPIGTFTRWLRSKGKLGGQHKVPRLSNERKFIEEILAIM
;
A
#
# COMPACT_ATOMS: atom_id res chain seq x y z
N MET A 1 0.57 36.32 2.44
CA MET A 1 0.36 35.22 1.48
C MET A 1 1.33 35.24 0.30
N LYS A 2 1.47 36.32 -0.51
CA LYS A 2 2.40 36.33 -1.67
C LYS A 2 3.89 36.08 -1.35
N LEU A 3 4.40 36.54 -0.21
CA LEU A 3 5.78 36.26 0.22
C LEU A 3 5.97 34.77 0.63
N LEU A 4 4.97 34.18 1.27
CA LEU A 4 4.98 32.76 1.65
C LEU A 4 4.96 31.87 0.41
N SER A 5 4.09 32.17 -0.55
CA SER A 5 4.00 31.44 -1.83
C SER A 5 5.30 31.54 -2.64
N SER A 6 5.97 32.69 -2.61
CA SER A 6 7.27 32.88 -3.28
C SER A 6 8.39 32.06 -2.62
N ALA A 7 8.42 31.99 -1.29
CA ALA A 7 9.39 31.17 -0.55
C ALA A 7 9.15 29.67 -0.78
N ILE A 8 7.91 29.22 -0.73
CA ILE A 8 7.52 27.84 -1.03
C ILE A 8 7.88 27.48 -2.48
N SER A 9 7.60 28.36 -3.44
CA SER A 9 7.96 28.15 -4.85
C SER A 9 9.46 28.03 -5.07
N LYS A 10 10.28 28.76 -4.30
CA LYS A 10 11.75 28.64 -4.37
C LYS A 10 12.25 27.33 -3.79
N LEU A 11 11.73 26.93 -2.63
CA LEU A 11 12.05 25.65 -1.99
C LEU A 11 11.60 24.46 -2.86
N ALA A 12 10.40 24.54 -3.44
CA ALA A 12 9.88 23.53 -4.36
C ALA A 12 10.78 23.38 -5.60
N ARG A 13 11.26 24.49 -6.19
CA ARG A 13 12.20 24.43 -7.34
C ARG A 13 13.54 23.78 -7.00
N MET A 14 14.10 24.07 -5.83
CA MET A 14 15.33 23.40 -5.36
C MET A 14 15.11 21.91 -5.17
N ARG A 15 13.95 21.52 -4.63
CA ARG A 15 13.63 20.11 -4.44
C ARG A 15 13.35 19.40 -5.75
N LEU A 16 12.67 20.03 -6.70
CA LEU A 16 12.47 19.50 -8.06
C LEU A 16 13.78 19.17 -8.77
N TRP A 17 14.80 20.02 -8.65
CA TRP A 17 16.10 19.72 -9.20
C TRP A 17 16.70 18.42 -8.60
N ARG A 18 16.54 18.21 -7.31
CA ARG A 18 16.96 16.97 -6.64
C ARG A 18 16.16 15.77 -7.11
N ILE A 19 14.84 15.90 -7.22
CA ILE A 19 13.96 14.86 -7.76
C ILE A 19 14.41 14.48 -9.18
N GLN A 20 14.62 15.46 -10.06
CA GLN A 20 15.11 15.23 -11.42
C GLN A 20 16.48 14.54 -11.44
N ASN A 21 17.37 14.89 -10.51
CA ASN A 21 18.70 14.30 -10.45
C ASN A 21 18.64 12.78 -10.17
N TRP A 22 17.96 12.36 -9.09
CA TRP A 22 17.88 10.93 -8.78
C TRP A 22 16.96 10.16 -9.74
N THR A 23 15.96 10.80 -10.33
CA THR A 23 15.13 10.21 -11.38
C THR A 23 15.92 9.93 -12.66
N ASN A 24 16.84 10.82 -13.02
CA ASN A 24 17.71 10.67 -14.20
C ASN A 24 18.90 9.74 -13.94
N HIS A 25 19.32 9.58 -12.68
CA HIS A 25 20.48 8.77 -12.30
C HIS A 25 20.16 7.74 -11.21
N PRO A 26 19.08 6.92 -11.38
CA PRO A 26 18.53 6.09 -10.30
C PRO A 26 19.50 4.99 -9.85
N VAL A 27 20.28 4.40 -10.76
CA VAL A 27 21.27 3.35 -10.43
C VAL A 27 22.42 3.93 -9.61
N ALA A 28 22.85 5.16 -9.89
CA ALA A 28 23.88 5.84 -9.10
C ALA A 28 23.33 6.18 -7.69
N ALA A 29 22.12 6.73 -7.60
CA ALA A 29 21.44 7.01 -6.35
C ALA A 29 21.32 5.74 -5.49
N GLN A 30 20.90 4.62 -6.06
CA GLN A 30 20.78 3.35 -5.35
C GLN A 30 22.13 2.80 -4.86
N ARG A 31 23.22 3.00 -5.60
CA ARG A 31 24.55 2.62 -5.15
C ARG A 31 24.99 3.44 -3.96
N GLU A 32 24.74 4.75 -3.98
CA GLU A 32 25.04 5.66 -2.87
C GLU A 32 24.22 5.30 -1.63
N VAL A 33 22.93 5.05 -1.79
CA VAL A 33 22.05 4.60 -0.70
C VAL A 33 22.58 3.32 -0.06
N LEU A 34 22.94 2.29 -0.85
CA LEU A 34 23.48 1.05 -0.29
C LEU A 34 24.79 1.31 0.47
N GLN A 35 25.68 2.13 -0.07
CA GLN A 35 26.96 2.44 0.57
C GLN A 35 26.74 3.14 1.92
N ASN A 36 25.82 4.11 1.98
CA ASN A 36 25.45 4.80 3.21
C ASN A 36 24.84 3.84 4.25
N LEU A 37 23.92 2.97 3.84
CA LEU A 37 23.31 1.97 4.70
C LEU A 37 24.35 1.00 5.29
N VAL A 38 25.22 0.42 4.46
CA VAL A 38 26.27 -0.51 4.89
C VAL A 38 27.27 0.18 5.83
N THR A 39 27.65 1.42 5.54
CA THR A 39 28.53 2.22 6.41
C THR A 39 27.87 2.49 7.77
N ALA A 40 26.60 2.87 7.80
CA ALA A 40 25.87 3.09 9.04
C ALA A 40 25.73 1.80 9.85
N GLY A 41 25.38 0.68 9.17
CA GLY A 41 25.14 -0.62 9.82
C GLY A 41 26.41 -1.37 10.24
N GLN A 42 27.62 -0.95 9.85
CA GLN A 42 28.85 -1.79 9.94
C GLN A 42 29.23 -2.24 11.37
N TYR A 43 28.87 -1.47 12.39
CA TYR A 43 29.20 -1.77 13.78
C TYR A 43 28.03 -2.37 14.58
N THR A 44 26.86 -2.51 13.97
CA THR A 44 25.73 -3.20 14.58
C THR A 44 26.01 -4.69 14.78
N ALA A 45 25.22 -5.36 15.61
CA ALA A 45 25.31 -6.83 15.80
C ALA A 45 25.14 -7.56 14.47
N TYR A 46 24.19 -7.11 13.63
CA TYR A 46 23.93 -7.69 12.31
C TYR A 46 25.08 -7.40 11.33
N GLY A 47 25.58 -6.16 11.28
CA GLY A 47 26.69 -5.78 10.42
C GLY A 47 27.99 -6.50 10.75
N LYS A 48 28.30 -6.72 12.04
CA LYS A 48 29.43 -7.53 12.47
C LYS A 48 29.28 -8.98 12.03
N LYS A 49 28.10 -9.58 12.19
CA LYS A 49 27.80 -10.96 11.78
C LYS A 49 28.02 -11.18 10.29
N TYR A 50 27.66 -10.22 9.44
CA TYR A 50 27.78 -10.32 7.99
C TYR A 50 28.95 -9.52 7.41
N HIS A 51 29.91 -9.09 8.25
CA HIS A 51 31.16 -8.45 7.88
C HIS A 51 30.98 -7.21 6.99
N PHE A 52 30.07 -6.30 7.34
CA PHE A 52 29.75 -5.11 6.56
C PHE A 52 30.98 -4.24 6.25
N THR A 53 31.98 -4.21 7.12
CA THR A 53 33.27 -3.52 6.88
C THR A 53 34.03 -4.01 5.64
N ARG A 54 33.63 -5.14 5.05
CA ARG A 54 34.25 -5.75 3.87
C ARG A 54 33.35 -5.74 2.63
N LEU A 55 32.18 -5.09 2.70
CA LEU A 55 31.21 -5.04 1.61
C LEU A 55 31.36 -3.73 0.84
N PHE A 56 32.07 -3.76 -0.28
CA PHE A 56 32.36 -2.57 -1.08
C PHE A 56 31.48 -2.44 -2.33
N THR A 57 30.84 -3.51 -2.75
CA THR A 57 30.01 -3.53 -3.96
C THR A 57 28.63 -4.16 -3.70
N VAL A 58 27.67 -3.84 -4.57
CA VAL A 58 26.35 -4.52 -4.56
C VAL A 58 26.49 -6.03 -4.66
N LYS A 59 27.45 -6.53 -5.44
CA LYS A 59 27.72 -7.94 -5.60
C LYS A 59 28.21 -8.59 -4.29
N ASP A 60 29.11 -7.91 -3.57
CA ASP A 60 29.59 -8.39 -2.27
C ASP A 60 28.44 -8.42 -1.25
N PHE A 61 27.62 -7.39 -1.23
CA PHE A 61 26.44 -7.31 -0.36
C PHE A 61 25.48 -8.48 -0.63
N LYS A 62 25.08 -8.69 -1.87
CA LYS A 62 24.16 -9.76 -2.27
C LYS A 62 24.71 -11.16 -1.96
N LYS A 63 26.03 -11.34 -2.07
CA LYS A 63 26.70 -12.63 -1.80
C LYS A 63 26.76 -12.96 -0.31
N ASN A 64 26.98 -11.97 0.55
CA ASN A 64 27.30 -12.20 1.96
C ASN A 64 26.09 -11.99 2.89
N VAL A 65 25.13 -11.15 2.49
CA VAL A 65 23.92 -10.89 3.28
C VAL A 65 22.75 -11.70 2.70
N PRO A 66 22.15 -12.61 3.46
CA PRO A 66 21.04 -13.43 2.95
C PRO A 66 19.74 -12.62 2.87
N ILE A 67 18.83 -13.02 1.96
CA ILE A 67 17.44 -12.53 1.95
C ILE A 67 16.75 -13.05 3.22
N ARG A 68 15.97 -12.20 3.88
CA ARG A 68 15.29 -12.47 5.14
C ARG A 68 13.81 -12.11 5.06
N ASP A 69 12.98 -12.92 5.68
CA ASP A 69 11.61 -12.55 6.01
C ASP A 69 11.52 -11.95 7.42
N TYR A 70 10.30 -11.67 7.87
CA TYR A 70 10.08 -11.10 9.21
C TYR A 70 10.50 -12.05 10.32
N ASP A 71 10.23 -13.35 10.19
CA ASP A 71 10.53 -14.33 11.23
C ASP A 71 12.04 -14.47 11.44
N ASP A 72 12.83 -14.34 10.37
CA ASP A 72 14.29 -14.30 10.43
C ASP A 72 14.85 -13.07 11.17
N LEU A 73 14.24 -11.89 10.97
CA LEU A 73 14.68 -10.64 11.61
C LEU A 73 14.05 -10.43 12.99
N ARG A 74 12.96 -11.10 13.30
CA ARG A 74 12.20 -10.96 14.55
C ARG A 74 13.06 -11.07 15.81
N PRO A 75 14.01 -12.02 15.94
CA PRO A 75 14.86 -12.09 17.13
C PRO A 75 15.69 -10.82 17.36
N TYR A 76 16.15 -10.17 16.30
CA TYR A 76 16.87 -8.89 16.39
C TYR A 76 15.94 -7.74 16.72
N ILE A 77 14.75 -7.71 16.10
CA ILE A 77 13.73 -6.68 16.35
C ILE A 77 13.28 -6.72 17.82
N LEU A 78 13.09 -7.91 18.41
CA LEU A 78 12.72 -8.04 19.82
C LEU A 78 13.79 -7.47 20.75
N ARG A 79 15.09 -7.70 20.48
CA ARG A 79 16.19 -7.09 21.24
C ARG A 79 16.14 -5.56 21.18
N MET A 80 15.86 -4.98 19.99
CA MET A 80 15.67 -3.54 19.87
C MET A 80 14.46 -3.05 20.67
N MET A 81 13.37 -3.81 20.70
CA MET A 81 12.18 -3.51 21.51
C MET A 81 12.41 -3.63 23.01
N GLU A 82 13.43 -4.37 23.43
CA GLU A 82 13.92 -4.46 24.82
C GLU A 82 14.90 -3.32 25.18
N GLY A 83 15.22 -2.43 24.21
CA GLY A 83 16.10 -1.28 24.40
C GLY A 83 17.56 -1.52 24.06
N GLU A 84 17.90 -2.68 23.46
CA GLU A 84 19.26 -2.93 23.03
C GLU A 84 19.60 -2.10 21.78
N GLU A 85 20.65 -1.29 21.89
CA GLU A 85 21.14 -0.45 20.80
C GLU A 85 22.11 -1.20 19.88
N ASN A 86 22.34 -0.66 18.70
CA ASN A 86 23.28 -1.21 17.71
C ASN A 86 23.00 -2.67 17.31
N VAL A 87 21.74 -3.08 17.27
CA VAL A 87 21.34 -4.43 16.87
C VAL A 87 21.22 -4.52 15.33
N LEU A 88 20.23 -3.91 14.74
CA LEU A 88 20.03 -3.84 13.28
C LEU A 88 20.43 -2.47 12.71
N TRP A 89 20.30 -1.41 13.50
CA TRP A 89 20.62 -0.03 13.12
C TRP A 89 21.51 0.61 14.16
N ASN A 90 22.27 1.65 13.77
CA ASN A 90 23.30 2.27 14.60
C ASN A 90 22.83 3.45 15.46
N THR A 91 21.60 3.92 15.24
CA THR A 91 20.95 4.92 16.08
C THR A 91 19.86 4.29 16.93
N PRO A 92 19.47 4.87 18.07
CA PRO A 92 18.34 4.40 18.85
C PRO A 92 17.05 4.34 18.02
N VAL A 93 16.28 3.27 18.18
CA VAL A 93 15.00 3.06 17.51
C VAL A 93 13.90 3.03 18.56
N ASN A 94 13.24 4.17 18.74
CA ASN A 94 12.22 4.35 19.77
C ASN A 94 10.79 4.07 19.26
N TRP A 95 10.63 3.88 17.95
CA TRP A 95 9.34 3.64 17.33
C TRP A 95 9.29 2.35 16.55
N PHE A 96 8.19 1.62 16.71
CA PHE A 96 7.90 0.43 15.92
C PHE A 96 6.52 0.54 15.28
N ALA A 97 6.45 0.37 13.96
CA ALA A 97 5.19 0.29 13.26
C ALA A 97 4.61 -1.12 13.38
N LYS A 98 3.44 -1.22 14.03
CA LYS A 98 2.69 -2.48 14.12
C LYS A 98 1.95 -2.71 12.82
N SER A 99 2.33 -3.76 12.09
CA SER A 99 1.69 -4.17 10.85
C SER A 99 0.87 -5.44 11.06
N SER A 100 -0.28 -5.52 10.39
CA SER A 100 -1.06 -6.76 10.38
C SER A 100 -0.30 -7.84 9.62
N GLY A 101 0.18 -8.87 10.31
CA GLY A 101 0.78 -10.02 9.68
C GLY A 101 -0.25 -10.77 8.82
N THR A 102 -0.06 -10.79 7.51
CA THR A 102 -0.91 -11.56 6.58
C THR A 102 -0.52 -13.04 6.51
N SER A 103 0.66 -13.40 7.02
CA SER A 103 1.22 -14.75 6.89
C SER A 103 1.35 -15.53 8.21
N SER A 104 1.20 -14.85 9.35
CA SER A 104 1.15 -15.49 10.68
C SER A 104 0.07 -14.76 11.48
N ASP A 105 -0.60 -15.44 12.42
CA ASP A 105 -1.59 -14.82 13.32
C ASP A 105 -0.99 -13.75 14.25
N LYS A 106 0.32 -13.46 14.11
CA LYS A 106 1.06 -12.51 14.95
C LYS A 106 1.34 -11.22 14.20
N SER A 107 1.11 -10.09 14.86
CA SER A 107 1.49 -8.76 14.38
C SER A 107 3.00 -8.68 14.16
N LYS A 108 3.41 -7.95 13.11
CA LYS A 108 4.81 -7.59 12.85
C LYS A 108 5.10 -6.22 13.48
N PHE A 109 6.30 -6.05 14.00
CA PHE A 109 6.80 -4.77 14.49
C PHE A 109 7.98 -4.33 13.64
N ILE A 110 7.78 -3.32 12.83
CA ILE A 110 8.78 -2.80 11.90
C ILE A 110 9.52 -1.64 12.57
N PRO A 111 10.85 -1.70 12.70
CA PRO A 111 11.64 -0.64 13.30
C PRO A 111 11.55 0.65 12.47
N ILE A 112 11.26 1.77 13.13
CA ILE A 112 11.17 3.10 12.54
C ILE A 112 12.21 3.99 13.23
N SER A 113 13.35 4.19 12.59
CA SER A 113 14.37 5.13 13.05
C SER A 113 14.02 6.57 12.70
N ASP A 114 14.73 7.54 13.28
CA ASP A 114 14.56 8.94 12.93
C ASP A 114 14.89 9.19 11.46
N GLU A 115 15.90 8.50 10.91
CA GLU A 115 16.25 8.55 9.49
C GLU A 115 15.11 7.99 8.61
N SER A 116 14.45 6.89 9.03
CA SER A 116 13.28 6.37 8.33
C SER A 116 12.14 7.38 8.29
N LEU A 117 11.90 8.10 9.39
CA LEU A 117 10.89 9.16 9.44
C LEU A 117 11.26 10.34 8.54
N GLN A 118 12.48 10.89 8.68
CA GLN A 118 12.87 12.14 8.04
C GLN A 118 13.24 11.96 6.56
N ASP A 119 14.11 10.97 6.26
CA ASP A 119 14.70 10.80 4.94
C ASP A 119 13.84 9.94 4.01
N ASN A 120 12.92 9.12 4.58
CA ASN A 120 11.97 8.34 3.77
C ASN A 120 10.56 8.91 3.86
N HIS A 121 9.80 8.63 4.92
CA HIS A 121 8.37 8.91 4.97
C HIS A 121 8.03 10.39 4.77
N TYR A 122 8.66 11.30 5.52
CA TYR A 122 8.36 12.73 5.39
C TYR A 122 8.95 13.33 4.12
N GLN A 123 10.13 12.87 3.70
CA GLN A 123 10.74 13.37 2.47
C GLN A 123 9.93 12.92 1.23
N ALA A 124 9.46 11.68 1.19
CA ALA A 124 8.59 11.19 0.13
C ALA A 124 7.27 11.97 0.06
N ASN A 125 6.63 12.23 1.21
CA ASN A 125 5.45 13.09 1.25
C ASN A 125 5.71 14.52 0.72
N LYS A 126 6.85 15.11 1.06
CA LYS A 126 7.25 16.41 0.51
C LYS A 126 7.43 16.35 -1.00
N ASP A 127 7.96 15.25 -1.53
CA ASP A 127 8.17 15.07 -2.96
C ASP A 127 6.85 14.90 -3.72
N VAL A 128 5.89 14.15 -3.16
CA VAL A 128 4.52 14.07 -3.69
C VAL A 128 3.91 15.46 -3.81
N LEU A 129 3.96 16.25 -2.74
CA LEU A 129 3.42 17.63 -2.75
C LEU A 129 4.21 18.55 -3.69
N THR A 130 5.53 18.39 -3.76
CA THR A 130 6.38 19.18 -4.67
C THR A 130 6.02 18.93 -6.13
N ASN A 131 5.85 17.67 -6.52
CA ASN A 131 5.40 17.26 -7.85
C ASN A 131 3.99 17.76 -8.13
N TYR A 132 3.09 17.66 -7.15
CA TYR A 132 1.71 18.16 -7.28
C TYR A 132 1.69 19.66 -7.59
N TYR A 133 2.40 20.50 -6.80
CA TYR A 133 2.48 21.94 -7.04
C TYR A 133 3.18 22.30 -8.34
N ASN A 134 4.14 21.49 -8.79
CA ASN A 134 4.77 21.71 -10.09
C ASN A 134 3.79 21.47 -11.25
N ASN A 135 2.93 20.45 -11.12
CA ASN A 135 1.91 20.13 -12.13
C ASN A 135 0.68 21.03 -12.05
N PHE A 136 0.36 21.54 -10.86
CA PHE A 136 -0.80 22.42 -10.59
C PHE A 136 -0.36 23.71 -9.87
N PRO A 137 0.29 24.66 -10.59
CA PRO A 137 0.82 25.89 -9.97
C PRO A 137 -0.23 26.80 -9.34
N GLY A 138 -1.51 26.65 -9.75
CA GLY A 138 -2.65 27.38 -9.21
C GLY A 138 -3.36 26.67 -8.06
N SER A 139 -2.79 25.60 -7.50
CA SER A 139 -3.38 24.84 -6.40
C SER A 139 -3.55 25.66 -5.13
N ASP A 140 -4.73 25.55 -4.53
CA ASP A 140 -5.08 26.16 -3.24
C ASP A 140 -4.96 25.16 -2.08
N LEU A 141 -4.25 24.04 -2.26
CA LEU A 141 -4.15 22.92 -1.32
C LEU A 141 -3.77 23.37 0.11
N LEU A 142 -2.84 24.31 0.24
CA LEU A 142 -2.39 24.85 1.54
C LEU A 142 -3.28 25.97 2.12
N THR A 143 -4.39 26.32 1.44
CA THR A 143 -5.36 27.29 1.99
C THR A 143 -6.35 26.67 2.98
N GLY A 144 -6.40 25.34 3.00
CA GLY A 144 -7.22 24.53 3.90
C GLY A 144 -6.42 23.45 4.61
N LYS A 145 -7.13 22.44 5.08
CA LYS A 145 -6.57 21.34 5.87
C LYS A 145 -6.54 20.03 5.09
N ALA A 146 -5.55 19.22 5.38
CA ALA A 146 -5.46 17.83 4.92
C ALA A 146 -6.16 16.91 5.92
N LEU A 147 -7.18 16.18 5.47
CA LEU A 147 -7.83 15.14 6.25
C LEU A 147 -7.14 13.81 6.01
N VAL A 148 -6.52 13.26 7.06
CA VAL A 148 -5.84 11.97 6.99
C VAL A 148 -6.68 10.91 7.71
N VAL A 149 -7.17 9.93 6.96
CA VAL A 149 -7.88 8.75 7.48
C VAL A 149 -6.86 7.66 7.80
N GLY A 150 -6.30 7.71 9.00
CA GLY A 150 -5.29 6.75 9.46
C GLY A 150 -5.86 5.45 10.00
N GLY A 151 -4.97 4.55 10.41
CA GLY A 151 -5.30 3.28 11.08
C GLY A 151 -6.00 3.45 12.43
N SER A 152 -6.36 2.33 13.05
CA SER A 152 -7.19 2.28 14.26
C SER A 152 -6.42 2.03 15.56
N HIS A 153 -5.10 1.93 15.51
CA HIS A 153 -4.33 1.56 16.71
C HIS A 153 -3.78 2.80 17.41
N GLN A 154 -4.03 2.86 18.71
CA GLN A 154 -3.38 3.82 19.58
C GLN A 154 -1.87 3.60 19.63
N ILE A 155 -1.15 4.65 20.03
CA ILE A 155 0.24 4.52 20.43
C ILE A 155 0.29 3.79 21.77
N ASN A 156 1.02 2.69 21.80
CA ASN A 156 1.24 1.88 22.98
C ASN A 156 2.70 2.02 23.42
N LYS A 157 2.93 2.06 24.72
CA LYS A 157 4.29 2.06 25.30
C LYS A 157 4.72 0.66 25.64
N ILE A 158 5.96 0.31 25.30
CA ILE A 158 6.64 -0.89 25.78
C ILE A 158 7.35 -0.52 27.10
N ASN A 159 8.03 0.63 27.10
CA ASN A 159 8.67 1.26 28.24
C ASN A 159 8.60 2.79 28.07
N ASP A 160 9.37 3.55 28.87
CA ASP A 160 9.32 5.02 28.83
C ASP A 160 9.87 5.63 27.53
N GLU A 161 10.73 4.90 26.80
CA GLU A 161 11.41 5.36 25.59
C GLU A 161 10.84 4.71 24.31
N ILE A 162 10.38 3.47 24.40
CA ILE A 162 9.98 2.66 23.25
C ILE A 162 8.47 2.58 23.14
N GLN A 163 7.98 2.91 21.95
CA GLN A 163 6.56 2.96 21.63
C GLN A 163 6.25 2.24 20.31
N TYR A 164 5.01 1.79 20.15
CA TYR A 164 4.54 1.22 18.91
C TYR A 164 3.09 1.59 18.61
N GLY A 165 2.75 1.60 17.34
CA GLY A 165 1.40 1.86 16.84
C GLY A 165 1.33 1.56 15.35
N ASP A 166 0.20 1.85 14.71
CA ASP A 166 0.16 1.86 13.25
C ASP A 166 1.14 2.87 12.68
N LEU A 167 1.69 2.62 11.48
CA LEU A 167 2.57 3.58 10.82
C LEU A 167 1.95 4.99 10.76
N SER A 168 0.67 5.09 10.40
CA SER A 168 -0.03 6.37 10.34
C SER A 168 -0.07 7.08 11.70
N ALA A 169 -0.25 6.34 12.79
CA ALA A 169 -0.21 6.88 14.14
C ALA A 169 1.20 7.36 14.52
N VAL A 170 2.24 6.56 14.20
CA VAL A 170 3.64 6.93 14.41
C VAL A 170 3.99 8.20 13.64
N LEU A 171 3.62 8.29 12.35
CA LEU A 171 3.85 9.48 11.53
C LEU A 171 3.12 10.71 12.08
N MET A 172 1.85 10.56 12.47
CA MET A 172 1.07 11.67 13.01
C MET A 172 1.64 12.19 14.34
N GLN A 173 2.07 11.29 15.23
CA GLN A 173 2.65 11.63 16.52
C GLN A 173 3.98 12.40 16.37
N ASN A 174 4.79 12.02 15.38
CA ASN A 174 6.09 12.63 15.12
C ASN A 174 6.03 13.80 14.12
N THR A 175 4.85 14.20 13.66
CA THR A 175 4.69 15.36 12.78
C THR A 175 5.11 16.65 13.49
N PRO A 176 5.98 17.48 12.92
CA PRO A 176 6.36 18.78 13.48
C PRO A 176 5.12 19.63 13.82
N PHE A 177 5.19 20.44 14.88
CA PHE A 177 4.04 21.19 15.40
C PHE A 177 3.36 22.07 14.33
N TRP A 178 4.13 22.67 13.41
CA TRP A 178 3.60 23.48 12.30
C TRP A 178 2.79 22.64 11.29
N GLY A 179 3.15 21.36 11.10
CA GLY A 179 2.42 20.45 10.25
C GLY A 179 1.07 20.02 10.84
N GLN A 180 0.92 20.10 12.16
CA GLN A 180 -0.34 19.81 12.82
C GLN A 180 -1.42 20.86 12.49
N TRP A 181 -1.06 22.10 12.19
CA TRP A 181 -2.01 23.14 11.79
C TRP A 181 -2.61 22.95 10.40
N LEU A 182 -1.89 22.25 9.55
CA LEU A 182 -2.33 21.94 8.18
C LEU A 182 -3.17 20.66 8.12
N ARG A 183 -3.43 20.01 9.25
CA ARG A 183 -4.13 18.75 9.33
C ARG A 183 -5.43 18.85 10.12
N THR A 184 -6.38 17.99 9.79
CA THR A 184 -7.61 17.76 10.53
C THR A 184 -7.88 16.24 10.60
N PRO A 185 -8.53 15.72 11.67
CA PRO A 185 -8.81 16.37 12.94
C PRO A 185 -7.60 16.44 13.87
N GLU A 186 -7.83 16.81 15.12
CA GLU A 186 -6.84 16.74 16.21
C GLU A 186 -6.36 15.30 16.43
N LEU A 187 -5.14 15.16 16.99
CA LEU A 187 -4.54 13.85 17.30
C LEU A 187 -5.42 12.97 18.19
N SER A 188 -6.08 13.56 19.16
CA SER A 188 -6.99 12.88 20.09
C SER A 188 -8.09 12.09 19.39
N ILE A 189 -8.63 12.63 18.29
CA ILE A 189 -9.65 11.98 17.45
C ILE A 189 -8.99 11.05 16.41
N ALA A 190 -7.89 11.51 15.79
CA ALA A 190 -7.20 10.77 14.76
C ALA A 190 -6.63 9.43 15.26
N LEU A 191 -6.30 9.31 16.54
CA LEU A 191 -5.71 8.14 17.19
C LEU A 191 -6.71 7.26 17.97
N LEU A 192 -8.02 7.51 17.87
CA LEU A 192 -9.03 6.63 18.47
C LEU A 192 -8.88 5.20 17.94
N ASP A 193 -9.05 4.21 18.81
CA ASP A 193 -8.90 2.78 18.47
C ASP A 193 -10.22 2.12 18.08
N GLU A 194 -11.33 2.51 18.69
CA GLU A 194 -12.64 2.00 18.33
C GLU A 194 -13.11 2.62 17.02
N TRP A 195 -13.19 1.81 15.99
CA TRP A 195 -13.37 2.28 14.61
C TRP A 195 -14.72 2.98 14.38
N GLU A 196 -15.81 2.48 14.93
CA GLU A 196 -17.14 3.07 14.76
C GLU A 196 -17.22 4.46 15.41
N ASN A 197 -16.73 4.59 16.65
CA ASN A 197 -16.62 5.87 17.34
C ASN A 197 -15.66 6.81 16.60
N LYS A 198 -14.55 6.29 16.09
CA LYS A 198 -13.58 7.08 15.32
C LYS A 198 -14.21 7.70 14.07
N ILE A 199 -14.94 6.95 13.27
CA ILE A 199 -15.61 7.46 12.07
C ILE A 199 -16.62 8.55 12.44
N GLU A 200 -17.41 8.36 13.51
CA GLU A 200 -18.37 9.36 13.98
C GLU A 200 -17.68 10.66 14.43
N GLN A 201 -16.65 10.54 15.27
CA GLN A 201 -15.89 11.70 15.77
C GLN A 201 -15.14 12.42 14.63
N LEU A 202 -14.54 11.66 13.69
CA LEU A 202 -13.92 12.20 12.48
C LEU A 202 -14.93 13.00 11.66
N ALA A 203 -16.11 12.42 11.40
CA ALA A 203 -17.13 13.06 10.59
C ALA A 203 -17.64 14.35 11.23
N GLN A 204 -17.92 14.33 12.54
CA GLN A 204 -18.38 15.53 13.27
C GLN A 204 -17.32 16.63 13.32
N ALA A 205 -16.06 16.28 13.59
CA ALA A 205 -14.98 17.26 13.74
C ALA A 205 -14.63 17.92 12.38
N THR A 206 -14.74 17.18 11.25
CA THR A 206 -14.25 17.67 9.96
C THR A 206 -15.34 18.22 9.04
N ALA A 207 -16.62 17.94 9.32
CA ALA A 207 -17.74 18.36 8.48
C ALA A 207 -17.87 19.88 8.28
N ASN A 208 -17.32 20.70 9.19
CA ASN A 208 -17.34 22.17 9.12
C ASN A 208 -15.97 22.78 8.80
N GLU A 209 -14.94 21.95 8.55
CA GLU A 209 -13.60 22.41 8.24
C GLU A 209 -13.46 22.73 6.74
N ASN A 210 -12.49 23.58 6.41
CA ASN A 210 -12.09 23.78 5.02
C ASN A 210 -11.10 22.68 4.61
N VAL A 211 -11.63 21.52 4.19
CA VAL A 211 -10.80 20.40 3.73
C VAL A 211 -10.45 20.59 2.25
N THR A 212 -9.16 20.65 1.96
CA THR A 212 -8.63 20.80 0.59
C THR A 212 -8.02 19.50 0.05
N SER A 213 -7.60 18.60 0.94
CA SER A 213 -7.09 17.29 0.54
C SER A 213 -7.52 16.17 1.47
N LEU A 214 -7.58 14.97 0.90
CA LEU A 214 -7.81 13.71 1.60
C LEU A 214 -6.59 12.82 1.45
N ALA A 215 -6.28 12.03 2.48
CA ALA A 215 -5.30 10.95 2.39
C ALA A 215 -5.80 9.73 3.18
N GLY A 216 -5.73 8.55 2.58
CA GLY A 216 -6.14 7.32 3.28
C GLY A 216 -6.48 6.16 2.36
N VAL A 217 -6.83 5.04 2.99
CA VAL A 217 -7.26 3.82 2.28
C VAL A 217 -8.68 4.02 1.73
N PRO A 218 -8.95 3.70 0.45
CA PRO A 218 -10.24 3.95 -0.20
C PRO A 218 -11.47 3.47 0.59
N THR A 219 -11.49 2.25 1.07
CA THR A 219 -12.63 1.68 1.80
C THR A 219 -13.03 2.50 3.02
N TRP A 220 -12.06 2.92 3.82
CA TRP A 220 -12.31 3.68 5.04
C TRP A 220 -12.64 5.14 4.77
N THR A 221 -12.02 5.70 3.74
CA THR A 221 -12.33 7.06 3.30
C THR A 221 -13.77 7.15 2.79
N LEU A 222 -14.26 6.18 2.00
CA LEU A 222 -15.66 6.14 1.54
C LEU A 222 -16.66 6.09 2.70
N LEU A 223 -16.40 5.27 3.72
CA LEU A 223 -17.27 5.21 4.91
C LEU A 223 -17.36 6.57 5.61
N LEU A 224 -16.22 7.24 5.79
CA LEU A 224 -16.18 8.57 6.38
C LEU A 224 -16.94 9.59 5.53
N LEU A 225 -16.73 9.61 4.21
CA LEU A 225 -17.40 10.55 3.31
C LEU A 225 -18.92 10.34 3.32
N LYS A 226 -19.41 9.11 3.32
CA LYS A 226 -20.85 8.79 3.45
C LYS A 226 -21.40 9.35 4.76
N ARG A 227 -20.70 9.12 5.87
CA ARG A 227 -21.13 9.62 7.18
C ARG A 227 -21.21 11.15 7.26
N ILE A 228 -20.25 11.84 6.64
CA ILE A 228 -20.25 13.31 6.54
C ILE A 228 -21.47 13.82 5.75
N LEU A 229 -21.80 13.19 4.63
CA LEU A 229 -22.98 13.54 3.83
C LEU A 229 -24.28 13.37 4.62
N GLU A 230 -24.42 12.29 5.40
CA GLU A 230 -25.56 12.09 6.30
C GLU A 230 -25.67 13.21 7.34
N ILE A 231 -24.59 13.54 8.06
CA ILE A 231 -24.56 14.60 9.07
C ILE A 231 -24.93 15.96 8.47
N LYS A 232 -24.41 16.25 7.26
CA LYS A 232 -24.63 17.54 6.61
C LYS A 232 -25.92 17.58 5.78
N ASN A 233 -26.63 16.47 5.62
CA ASN A 233 -27.79 16.33 4.75
C ASN A 233 -27.50 16.87 3.33
N LYS A 234 -26.37 16.40 2.74
CA LYS A 234 -25.87 16.80 1.43
C LYS A 234 -25.80 15.60 0.49
N GLN A 235 -25.79 15.85 -0.83
CA GLN A 235 -25.72 14.81 -1.85
C GLN A 235 -24.27 14.52 -2.27
N THR A 236 -23.41 15.53 -2.23
CA THR A 236 -22.02 15.44 -2.67
C THR A 236 -21.06 16.07 -1.68
N ILE A 237 -19.83 15.56 -1.65
CA ILE A 237 -18.76 16.10 -0.79
C ILE A 237 -18.36 17.53 -1.21
N LYS A 238 -18.47 17.87 -2.48
CA LYS A 238 -18.19 19.24 -2.94
C LYS A 238 -19.19 20.28 -2.40
N GLU A 239 -20.38 19.86 -2.00
CA GLU A 239 -21.32 20.74 -1.30
C GLU A 239 -20.90 20.99 0.16
N VAL A 240 -20.14 20.07 0.77
CA VAL A 240 -19.59 20.18 2.13
C VAL A 240 -18.24 20.87 2.10
N TRP A 241 -17.35 20.44 1.22
CA TRP A 241 -15.98 20.93 1.07
C TRP A 241 -15.74 21.46 -0.35
N PRO A 242 -16.14 22.70 -0.64
CA PRO A 242 -16.04 23.28 -2.00
C PRO A 242 -14.62 23.33 -2.55
N ASN A 243 -13.63 23.45 -1.64
CA ASN A 243 -12.21 23.59 -1.97
C ASN A 243 -11.46 22.26 -2.02
N LEU A 244 -12.11 21.10 -1.86
CA LEU A 244 -11.47 19.80 -1.97
C LEU A 244 -10.94 19.61 -3.39
N GLU A 245 -9.63 19.40 -3.56
CA GLU A 245 -8.99 19.29 -4.87
C GLU A 245 -8.14 18.03 -5.06
N LEU A 246 -7.72 17.34 -3.97
CA LEU A 246 -6.81 16.22 -4.05
C LEU A 246 -7.24 15.07 -3.13
N TYR A 247 -7.17 13.85 -3.64
CA TYR A 247 -7.19 12.64 -2.84
C TYR A 247 -5.94 11.80 -3.09
N ILE A 248 -5.12 11.63 -2.05
CA ILE A 248 -3.96 10.73 -2.03
C ILE A 248 -4.42 9.39 -1.47
N ASN A 249 -4.36 8.35 -2.27
CA ASN A 249 -4.82 7.02 -1.89
C ASN A 249 -3.69 6.00 -1.94
N GLY A 250 -3.82 4.94 -1.16
CA GLY A 250 -2.85 3.87 -1.13
C GLY A 250 -3.32 2.68 -0.30
N GLY A 251 -2.48 1.67 -0.19
CA GLY A 251 -2.73 0.50 0.61
C GLY A 251 -3.60 -0.58 -0.04
N VAL A 252 -4.49 -0.23 -0.97
CA VAL A 252 -5.22 -1.12 -1.90
C VAL A 252 -5.29 -0.42 -3.26
N SER A 253 -5.47 -1.19 -4.34
CA SER A 253 -5.71 -0.62 -5.66
C SER A 253 -6.93 0.32 -5.63
N PHE A 254 -6.79 1.50 -6.22
CA PHE A 254 -7.88 2.48 -6.31
C PHE A 254 -8.87 2.17 -7.45
N VAL A 255 -8.45 1.40 -8.43
CA VAL A 255 -9.21 1.13 -9.66
C VAL A 255 -10.66 0.69 -9.39
N PRO A 256 -10.97 -0.27 -8.48
CA PRO A 256 -12.33 -0.68 -8.21
C PRO A 256 -13.21 0.39 -7.54
N TYR A 257 -12.59 1.37 -6.86
CA TYR A 257 -13.30 2.38 -6.07
C TYR A 257 -13.50 3.71 -6.80
N ARG A 258 -12.75 3.95 -7.87
CA ARG A 258 -12.68 5.24 -8.57
C ARG A 258 -14.08 5.82 -8.88
N LYS A 259 -14.94 5.01 -9.48
CA LYS A 259 -16.31 5.44 -9.86
C LYS A 259 -17.15 5.86 -8.64
N GLN A 260 -17.02 5.16 -7.53
CA GLN A 260 -17.72 5.53 -6.29
C GLN A 260 -17.23 6.88 -5.76
N PHE A 261 -15.90 7.12 -5.77
CA PHE A 261 -15.34 8.41 -5.37
C PHE A 261 -15.81 9.53 -6.28
N GLU A 262 -15.80 9.36 -7.58
CA GLU A 262 -16.29 10.36 -8.55
C GLU A 262 -17.76 10.72 -8.27
N GLN A 263 -18.60 9.73 -7.97
CA GLN A 263 -20.01 9.93 -7.64
C GLN A 263 -20.23 10.66 -6.31
N ILE A 264 -19.56 10.20 -5.24
CA ILE A 264 -19.74 10.75 -3.90
C ILE A 264 -19.15 12.16 -3.78
N ILE A 265 -18.06 12.45 -4.49
CA ILE A 265 -17.44 13.78 -4.50
C ILE A 265 -18.28 14.75 -5.31
N GLY A 266 -18.85 14.33 -6.43
CA GLY A 266 -19.81 15.10 -7.25
C GLY A 266 -19.20 16.16 -8.14
N ALA A 267 -17.86 16.29 -8.20
CA ALA A 267 -17.12 17.13 -9.12
C ALA A 267 -15.71 16.60 -9.34
N PRO A 268 -15.02 16.96 -10.44
CA PRO A 268 -13.66 16.55 -10.69
C PRO A 268 -12.70 17.02 -9.60
N ILE A 269 -11.87 16.11 -9.12
CA ILE A 269 -10.70 16.36 -8.28
C ILE A 269 -9.51 15.53 -8.80
N ASN A 270 -8.32 15.80 -8.29
CA ASN A 270 -7.12 15.02 -8.60
C ASN A 270 -7.02 13.79 -7.69
N TYR A 271 -6.62 12.65 -8.25
CA TYR A 271 -6.33 11.41 -7.53
C TYR A 271 -4.87 11.06 -7.73
N LEU A 272 -4.14 10.77 -6.65
CA LEU A 272 -2.77 10.30 -6.69
C LEU A 272 -2.66 9.01 -5.90
N GLU A 273 -2.11 7.98 -6.52
CA GLU A 273 -1.81 6.72 -5.86
C GLU A 273 -0.40 6.74 -5.27
N VAL A 274 -0.24 6.19 -4.07
CA VAL A 274 1.04 6.06 -3.38
C VAL A 274 1.24 4.63 -2.88
N TYR A 275 2.49 4.17 -2.92
CA TYR A 275 2.90 2.92 -2.32
C TYR A 275 3.69 3.20 -1.04
N ASN A 276 2.97 3.26 0.07
CA ASN A 276 3.48 3.48 1.41
C ASN A 276 3.13 2.28 2.29
N ALA A 277 4.11 1.70 2.96
CA ALA A 277 3.99 0.57 3.87
C ALA A 277 4.74 0.85 5.18
N SER A 278 4.59 -0.02 6.19
CA SER A 278 5.31 0.11 7.46
C SER A 278 6.83 0.05 7.26
N GLU A 279 7.26 -0.68 6.25
CA GLU A 279 8.65 -0.87 5.88
C GLU A 279 9.28 0.33 5.16
N GLY A 280 8.47 1.22 4.59
CA GLY A 280 8.91 2.43 3.90
C GLY A 280 7.89 3.01 2.92
N PHE A 281 8.17 4.20 2.45
CA PHE A 281 7.44 4.86 1.36
C PHE A 281 8.23 4.65 0.07
N PHE A 282 7.73 3.85 -0.83
CA PHE A 282 8.47 3.30 -1.96
C PHE A 282 8.27 4.07 -3.26
N ALA A 283 7.02 4.49 -3.55
CA ALA A 283 6.69 5.10 -4.83
C ALA A 283 5.43 5.97 -4.75
N ALA A 284 5.27 6.91 -5.69
CA ALA A 284 4.06 7.71 -5.85
C ALA A 284 3.84 8.11 -7.32
N GLN A 285 2.59 8.31 -7.72
CA GLN A 285 2.28 8.97 -8.98
C GLN A 285 2.76 10.42 -8.95
N GLU A 286 3.35 10.90 -10.04
CA GLU A 286 3.79 12.29 -10.17
C GLU A 286 2.64 13.22 -10.53
N LYS A 287 1.70 12.71 -11.31
CA LYS A 287 0.48 13.39 -11.72
C LYS A 287 -0.69 12.41 -11.82
N PRO A 288 -1.94 12.91 -11.78
CA PRO A 288 -3.12 12.07 -11.99
C PRO A 288 -3.02 11.26 -13.28
N ASP A 289 -3.56 10.04 -13.24
CA ASP A 289 -3.67 9.12 -14.38
C ASP A 289 -2.33 8.65 -14.97
N ASP A 290 -1.19 8.85 -14.28
CA ASP A 290 0.04 8.17 -14.64
C ASP A 290 -0.15 6.64 -14.63
N ASP A 291 0.50 5.95 -15.55
CA ASP A 291 0.45 4.49 -15.73
C ASP A 291 1.26 3.69 -14.70
N GLY A 292 1.60 4.32 -13.58
CA GLY A 292 2.33 3.75 -12.46
C GLY A 292 2.91 4.84 -11.57
N MET A 293 3.54 4.40 -10.48
CA MET A 293 4.15 5.24 -9.46
C MET A 293 5.66 5.31 -9.68
N THR A 294 6.23 6.51 -9.70
CA THR A 294 7.69 6.71 -9.77
C THR A 294 8.35 6.18 -8.51
N LEU A 295 9.30 5.26 -8.66
CA LEU A 295 10.04 4.63 -7.58
C LEU A 295 11.02 5.62 -6.95
N PHE A 296 10.98 5.79 -5.64
CA PHE A 296 11.86 6.68 -4.88
C PHE A 296 13.24 6.07 -4.65
N THR A 297 14.21 6.44 -5.45
CA THR A 297 15.54 5.78 -5.47
C THR A 297 16.60 6.44 -4.59
N GLU A 298 16.30 7.59 -3.97
CA GLU A 298 17.23 8.33 -3.07
C GLU A 298 16.83 8.28 -1.59
N HIS A 299 15.62 7.76 -1.25
CA HIS A 299 14.97 7.96 0.04
C HIS A 299 15.34 6.90 1.11
N GLY A 300 16.63 6.59 1.28
CA GLY A 300 17.11 5.72 2.37
C GLY A 300 16.72 4.24 2.23
N ILE A 301 16.24 3.82 1.05
CA ILE A 301 15.90 2.43 0.75
C ILE A 301 16.70 1.93 -0.45
N PHE A 302 17.44 0.85 -0.25
CA PHE A 302 18.06 0.11 -1.33
C PHE A 302 17.14 -1.01 -1.79
N TYR A 303 16.89 -1.08 -3.09
CA TYR A 303 15.97 -2.03 -3.71
C TYR A 303 16.67 -3.15 -4.46
N GLU A 304 16.17 -4.35 -4.26
CA GLU A 304 16.43 -5.52 -5.08
C GLU A 304 15.09 -6.11 -5.51
N PHE A 305 15.06 -6.69 -6.69
CA PHE A 305 13.85 -7.23 -7.29
C PHE A 305 14.03 -8.73 -7.50
N MET A 306 13.31 -9.55 -6.74
CA MET A 306 13.35 -11.00 -6.90
C MET A 306 12.28 -11.42 -7.91
N PRO A 307 12.65 -11.99 -9.08
CA PRO A 307 11.66 -12.57 -9.96
C PRO A 307 10.77 -13.55 -9.19
N VAL A 308 9.45 -13.51 -9.42
CA VAL A 308 8.51 -14.30 -8.60
C VAL A 308 8.77 -15.80 -8.69
N GLU A 309 9.31 -16.28 -9.81
CA GLU A 309 9.74 -17.66 -10.04
C GLU A 309 10.96 -18.11 -9.19
N GLU A 310 11.64 -17.17 -8.56
CA GLU A 310 12.73 -17.44 -7.60
C GLU A 310 12.22 -17.72 -6.17
N TYR A 311 10.97 -17.35 -5.88
CA TYR A 311 10.39 -17.53 -4.56
C TYR A 311 10.31 -19.01 -4.18
N GLY A 312 10.74 -19.33 -2.97
CA GLY A 312 10.77 -20.70 -2.47
C GLY A 312 12.02 -21.53 -2.86
N LYS A 313 12.91 -20.99 -3.71
CA LYS A 313 14.18 -21.65 -4.01
C LYS A 313 15.14 -21.57 -2.81
N PRO A 314 16.03 -22.53 -2.62
CA PRO A 314 17.01 -22.52 -1.52
C PRO A 314 17.95 -21.31 -1.55
N SER A 315 18.23 -20.76 -2.74
CA SER A 315 19.08 -19.58 -2.94
C SER A 315 18.47 -18.67 -4.00
N PRO A 316 17.39 -17.92 -3.65
CA PRO A 316 16.70 -17.10 -4.60
C PRO A 316 17.59 -15.96 -5.10
N GLN A 317 17.53 -15.68 -6.40
CA GLN A 317 18.30 -14.63 -7.04
C GLN A 317 17.48 -13.34 -7.11
N THR A 318 18.18 -12.21 -7.00
CA THR A 318 17.60 -10.88 -7.19
C THR A 318 18.32 -10.13 -8.28
N VAL A 319 17.63 -9.20 -8.92
CA VAL A 319 18.19 -8.27 -9.92
C VAL A 319 18.19 -6.84 -9.34
N GLY A 320 19.06 -5.99 -9.87
CA GLY A 320 19.07 -4.55 -9.58
C GLY A 320 18.20 -3.77 -10.55
N LEU A 321 18.06 -2.45 -10.33
CA LEU A 321 17.26 -1.57 -11.19
C LEU A 321 17.66 -1.65 -12.69
N ASN A 322 18.96 -1.76 -12.98
CA ASN A 322 19.46 -1.85 -14.35
C ASN A 322 19.19 -3.18 -15.06
N GLU A 323 18.63 -4.17 -14.35
CA GLU A 323 18.39 -5.52 -14.85
C GLU A 323 16.90 -5.88 -14.92
N VAL A 324 16.02 -5.02 -14.37
CA VAL A 324 14.57 -5.26 -14.39
C VAL A 324 14.01 -5.13 -15.81
N GLN A 325 12.91 -5.82 -16.05
CA GLN A 325 12.22 -5.87 -17.33
C GLN A 325 10.81 -5.32 -17.20
N LEU A 326 10.32 -4.66 -18.25
CA LEU A 326 8.93 -4.22 -18.35
C LEU A 326 7.98 -5.41 -18.24
N ASN A 327 6.87 -5.20 -17.58
CA ASN A 327 5.77 -6.15 -17.45
C ASN A 327 6.11 -7.49 -16.78
N LYS A 328 7.30 -7.66 -16.22
CA LYS A 328 7.68 -8.80 -15.39
C LYS A 328 7.37 -8.53 -13.92
N ASN A 329 6.83 -9.54 -13.22
CA ASN A 329 6.52 -9.44 -11.80
C ASN A 329 7.76 -9.76 -10.94
N TYR A 330 7.98 -8.93 -9.93
CA TYR A 330 9.07 -9.07 -8.98
C TYR A 330 8.56 -8.93 -7.56
N ALA A 331 9.05 -9.77 -6.66
CA ALA A 331 8.91 -9.53 -5.23
C ALA A 331 9.92 -8.47 -4.77
N LEU A 332 9.46 -7.55 -3.94
CA LEU A 332 10.29 -6.46 -3.45
C LEU A 332 11.15 -6.92 -2.27
N VAL A 333 12.47 -6.78 -2.42
CA VAL A 333 13.48 -7.00 -1.37
C VAL A 333 14.14 -5.67 -1.07
N ILE A 334 14.21 -5.27 0.20
CA ILE A 334 14.68 -3.95 0.59
C ILE A 334 15.75 -4.02 1.68
N SER A 335 16.61 -2.99 1.70
CA SER A 335 17.42 -2.65 2.86
C SER A 335 17.17 -1.20 3.22
N THR A 336 16.92 -0.90 4.50
CA THR A 336 16.39 0.39 4.94
C THR A 336 17.17 1.03 6.07
N THR A 337 17.00 2.33 6.26
CA THR A 337 17.50 3.09 7.42
C THR A 337 16.87 2.70 8.76
N GLY A 338 15.87 1.82 8.78
CA GLY A 338 15.35 1.17 10.00
C GLY A 338 16.06 -0.12 10.37
N GLY A 339 17.05 -0.56 9.55
CA GLY A 339 17.79 -1.80 9.80
C GLY A 339 17.16 -3.06 9.25
N LEU A 340 16.19 -2.94 8.34
CA LEU A 340 15.75 -4.09 7.54
C LEU A 340 16.83 -4.38 6.49
N TRP A 341 17.45 -5.54 6.55
CA TRP A 341 18.54 -5.94 5.65
C TRP A 341 18.12 -7.06 4.73
N ARG A 342 18.08 -6.78 3.41
CA ARG A 342 17.59 -7.68 2.36
C ARG A 342 16.26 -8.33 2.74
N TYR A 343 15.36 -7.50 3.28
CA TYR A 343 14.07 -7.92 3.79
C TYR A 343 13.08 -8.13 2.65
N LEU A 344 12.47 -9.31 2.60
CA LEU A 344 11.40 -9.65 1.66
C LEU A 344 10.07 -9.06 2.17
N VAL A 345 9.61 -7.99 1.55
CA VAL A 345 8.37 -7.27 1.93
C VAL A 345 7.14 -8.19 1.79
N GLY A 346 7.15 -9.02 0.74
CA GLY A 346 6.05 -9.93 0.42
C GLY A 346 5.07 -9.36 -0.59
N ASP A 347 5.18 -8.08 -0.93
CA ASP A 347 4.45 -7.48 -2.04
C ASP A 347 5.17 -7.74 -3.36
N THR A 348 4.40 -7.85 -4.44
CA THR A 348 4.93 -7.94 -5.79
C THR A 348 4.67 -6.65 -6.56
N VAL A 349 5.65 -6.28 -7.38
CA VAL A 349 5.59 -5.08 -8.22
C VAL A 349 5.90 -5.45 -9.67
N ARG A 350 5.39 -4.63 -10.58
CA ARG A 350 5.66 -4.73 -12.01
C ARG A 350 6.04 -3.36 -12.55
N PHE A 351 7.11 -3.32 -13.37
CA PHE A 351 7.55 -2.08 -13.99
C PHE A 351 6.67 -1.75 -15.21
N THR A 352 6.12 -0.54 -15.23
CA THR A 352 5.39 0.03 -16.38
C THR A 352 6.27 0.95 -17.21
N SER A 353 7.36 1.48 -16.62
CA SER A 353 8.37 2.31 -17.31
C SER A 353 9.76 2.06 -16.70
N LEU A 354 10.81 2.19 -17.51
CA LEU A 354 12.21 2.13 -17.09
C LEU A 354 12.91 3.51 -17.14
N ASN A 355 12.22 4.53 -17.63
CA ASN A 355 12.73 5.91 -17.63
C ASN A 355 11.58 6.93 -17.64
N PRO A 356 11.22 7.50 -16.48
CA PRO A 356 11.66 7.11 -15.13
C PRO A 356 11.19 5.69 -14.76
N TYR A 357 11.80 5.09 -13.74
CA TYR A 357 11.33 3.81 -13.22
C TYR A 357 9.97 3.99 -12.54
N ARG A 358 8.93 3.43 -13.16
CA ARG A 358 7.58 3.41 -12.61
C ARG A 358 7.15 1.99 -12.33
N ILE A 359 6.49 1.80 -11.21
CA ILE A 359 5.96 0.52 -10.76
C ILE A 359 4.47 0.61 -10.47
N ILE A 360 3.81 -0.52 -10.56
CA ILE A 360 2.52 -0.78 -9.93
C ILE A 360 2.68 -1.91 -8.93
N VAL A 361 1.87 -1.91 -7.87
CA VAL A 361 1.75 -3.06 -6.97
C VAL A 361 0.85 -4.09 -7.65
N SER A 362 1.43 -5.21 -8.03
CA SER A 362 0.73 -6.26 -8.79
C SER A 362 0.07 -7.32 -7.89
N GLY A 363 0.43 -7.34 -6.60
CA GLY A 363 -0.18 -8.26 -5.64
C GLY A 363 0.74 -8.60 -4.47
N ARG A 364 0.61 -9.82 -3.97
CA ARG A 364 1.44 -10.37 -2.89
C ARG A 364 1.89 -11.77 -3.21
N LEU A 365 3.10 -12.13 -2.79
CA LEU A 365 3.67 -13.47 -2.98
C LEU A 365 2.79 -14.61 -2.45
N LYS A 366 1.99 -14.34 -1.41
CA LYS A 366 1.07 -15.32 -0.80
C LYS A 366 -0.40 -15.11 -1.20
N HIS A 367 -0.71 -14.05 -1.97
CA HIS A 367 -2.06 -13.71 -2.41
C HIS A 367 -2.11 -13.71 -3.94
N TYR A 368 -2.03 -14.87 -4.52
CA TYR A 368 -2.26 -15.13 -5.94
C TYR A 368 -3.02 -16.45 -6.06
N MET A 369 -3.70 -16.69 -7.15
CA MET A 369 -4.29 -17.98 -7.47
C MET A 369 -3.47 -18.67 -8.55
N ASN A 370 -2.97 -19.84 -8.23
CA ASN A 370 -2.19 -20.68 -9.12
C ASN A 370 -2.48 -22.17 -8.87
N ALA A 371 -3.73 -22.49 -8.55
CA ALA A 371 -4.16 -23.85 -8.22
C ALA A 371 -4.12 -24.80 -9.42
N PHE A 372 -4.14 -24.23 -10.65
CA PHE A 372 -4.17 -24.94 -11.93
C PHE A 372 -3.06 -24.49 -12.89
N GLY A 373 -2.12 -23.66 -12.44
CA GLY A 373 -1.06 -23.05 -13.25
C GLY A 373 -1.51 -21.80 -14.00
N GLU A 374 -2.53 -21.09 -13.48
CA GLU A 374 -3.13 -19.89 -14.07
C GLU A 374 -2.49 -18.57 -13.64
N GLU A 375 -1.70 -18.58 -12.58
CA GLU A 375 -0.93 -17.43 -12.04
C GLU A 375 -1.69 -16.10 -11.99
N VAL A 376 -2.96 -16.14 -11.55
CA VAL A 376 -3.79 -14.93 -11.41
C VAL A 376 -3.32 -14.12 -10.21
N ILE A 377 -2.90 -12.90 -10.45
CA ILE A 377 -2.46 -11.93 -9.43
C ILE A 377 -3.56 -10.90 -9.15
N VAL A 378 -3.39 -10.14 -8.07
CA VAL A 378 -4.39 -9.14 -7.64
C VAL A 378 -4.66 -8.08 -8.71
N ASP A 379 -3.64 -7.63 -9.46
CA ASP A 379 -3.82 -6.69 -10.58
C ASP A 379 -4.79 -7.24 -11.65
N ASN A 380 -4.69 -8.52 -12.00
CA ASN A 380 -5.63 -9.15 -12.95
C ASN A 380 -7.06 -9.11 -12.40
N SER A 381 -7.25 -9.47 -11.12
CA SER A 381 -8.56 -9.52 -10.49
C SER A 381 -9.19 -8.13 -10.34
N ASP A 382 -8.44 -7.13 -9.90
CA ASP A 382 -8.92 -5.75 -9.73
C ASP A 382 -9.38 -5.16 -11.07
N ARG A 383 -8.60 -5.37 -12.14
CA ARG A 383 -8.97 -4.94 -13.50
C ARG A 383 -10.22 -5.64 -14.01
N ALA A 384 -10.31 -6.95 -13.81
CA ALA A 384 -11.47 -7.73 -14.24
C ALA A 384 -12.76 -7.31 -13.51
N ILE A 385 -12.70 -7.09 -12.20
CA ILE A 385 -13.81 -6.54 -11.40
C ILE A 385 -14.20 -5.15 -11.90
N ALA A 386 -13.24 -4.25 -12.10
CA ALA A 386 -13.51 -2.89 -12.57
C ALA A 386 -14.19 -2.87 -13.96
N MET A 387 -13.69 -3.66 -14.91
CA MET A 387 -14.24 -3.77 -16.26
C MET A 387 -15.68 -4.34 -16.22
N ALA A 388 -15.89 -5.45 -15.51
CA ALA A 388 -17.22 -6.07 -15.39
C ALA A 388 -18.20 -5.10 -14.72
N SER A 389 -17.79 -4.41 -13.65
CA SER A 389 -18.59 -3.40 -12.96
C SER A 389 -18.98 -2.24 -13.87
N GLN A 390 -18.01 -1.70 -14.62
CA GLN A 390 -18.26 -0.59 -15.55
C GLN A 390 -19.29 -0.96 -16.62
N LYS A 391 -19.16 -2.13 -17.26
CA LYS A 391 -20.02 -2.55 -18.36
C LYS A 391 -21.43 -2.98 -17.91
N THR A 392 -21.58 -3.44 -16.67
CA THR A 392 -22.87 -3.84 -16.11
C THR A 392 -23.51 -2.81 -15.22
N ASN A 393 -22.89 -1.64 -15.08
CA ASN A 393 -23.31 -0.57 -14.17
C ASN A 393 -23.48 -1.03 -12.71
N ALA A 394 -22.66 -2.01 -12.31
CA ALA A 394 -22.57 -2.50 -10.96
C ALA A 394 -21.62 -1.65 -10.11
N VAL A 395 -21.75 -1.74 -8.80
CA VAL A 395 -20.84 -1.11 -7.83
C VAL A 395 -20.42 -2.17 -6.83
N VAL A 396 -19.14 -2.56 -6.86
CA VAL A 396 -18.57 -3.56 -5.96
C VAL A 396 -18.01 -2.86 -4.72
N SER A 397 -18.44 -3.28 -3.53
CA SER A 397 -17.88 -2.82 -2.25
C SER A 397 -16.58 -3.53 -1.92
N ASP A 398 -16.59 -4.86 -2.03
CA ASP A 398 -15.42 -5.68 -1.72
C ASP A 398 -15.54 -7.07 -2.38
N TYR A 399 -14.42 -7.80 -2.47
CA TYR A 399 -14.43 -9.15 -3.03
C TYR A 399 -13.28 -10.01 -2.52
N THR A 400 -13.44 -11.33 -2.64
CA THR A 400 -12.37 -12.33 -2.50
C THR A 400 -12.61 -13.47 -3.46
N ALA A 401 -11.54 -14.15 -3.86
CA ALA A 401 -11.64 -15.33 -4.70
C ALA A 401 -10.69 -16.44 -4.27
N ALA A 402 -11.12 -17.69 -4.47
CA ALA A 402 -10.31 -18.89 -4.24
C ALA A 402 -10.69 -20.00 -5.23
N PRO A 403 -9.81 -21.01 -5.41
CA PRO A 403 -10.10 -22.11 -6.33
C PRO A 403 -11.20 -23.02 -5.83
N VAL A 404 -12.00 -23.54 -6.77
CA VAL A 404 -12.81 -24.74 -6.63
C VAL A 404 -12.04 -25.87 -7.30
N TYR A 405 -11.56 -26.81 -6.52
CA TYR A 405 -10.74 -27.91 -7.05
C TYR A 405 -11.53 -28.91 -7.87
N PHE A 406 -10.83 -29.70 -8.67
CA PHE A 406 -11.42 -30.77 -9.46
C PHE A 406 -12.23 -31.74 -8.57
N SER A 407 -13.37 -32.17 -9.08
CA SER A 407 -14.13 -33.29 -8.54
C SER A 407 -14.32 -34.38 -9.61
N ALA A 408 -14.80 -35.54 -9.24
CA ALA A 408 -15.00 -36.65 -10.18
C ALA A 408 -15.84 -36.26 -11.42
N ASN A 409 -16.70 -35.23 -11.31
CA ASN A 409 -17.66 -34.84 -12.33
C ASN A 409 -17.51 -33.39 -12.81
N SER A 410 -16.47 -32.61 -12.36
CA SER A 410 -16.30 -31.22 -12.80
C SER A 410 -14.86 -30.74 -12.78
N ASN A 411 -14.51 -29.94 -13.78
CA ASN A 411 -13.23 -29.23 -13.86
C ASN A 411 -13.11 -28.13 -12.81
N GLY A 412 -11.89 -27.66 -12.55
CA GLY A 412 -11.62 -26.59 -11.62
C GLY A 412 -12.33 -25.29 -12.01
N ALA A 413 -12.51 -24.41 -11.05
CA ALA A 413 -13.04 -23.06 -11.26
C ALA A 413 -12.45 -22.08 -10.25
N HIS A 414 -12.61 -20.79 -10.49
CA HIS A 414 -12.47 -19.77 -9.45
C HIS A 414 -13.85 -19.43 -8.88
N GLU A 415 -13.99 -19.47 -7.56
CA GLU A 415 -15.16 -18.97 -6.86
C GLU A 415 -14.88 -17.57 -6.33
N TRP A 416 -15.75 -16.65 -6.71
CA TRP A 416 -15.68 -15.24 -6.36
C TRP A 416 -16.82 -14.89 -5.43
N LEU A 417 -16.52 -14.47 -4.22
CA LEU A 417 -17.47 -13.88 -3.30
C LEU A 417 -17.40 -12.36 -3.45
N ILE A 418 -18.52 -11.75 -3.84
CA ILE A 418 -18.54 -10.31 -4.15
C ILE A 418 -19.68 -9.66 -3.36
N GLU A 419 -19.34 -8.59 -2.65
CA GLU A 419 -20.28 -7.70 -2.00
C GLU A 419 -20.54 -6.51 -2.92
N PHE A 420 -21.79 -6.36 -3.35
CA PHE A 420 -22.20 -5.26 -4.21
C PHE A 420 -22.92 -4.19 -3.39
N GLU A 421 -22.54 -2.91 -3.60
CA GLU A 421 -23.38 -1.77 -3.19
C GLU A 421 -24.53 -1.59 -4.18
N LYS A 422 -24.28 -1.87 -5.48
CA LYS A 422 -25.28 -1.94 -6.53
C LYS A 422 -25.02 -3.17 -7.37
N GLU A 423 -25.98 -4.09 -7.36
CA GLU A 423 -25.86 -5.31 -8.14
C GLU A 423 -25.89 -5.06 -9.66
N PRO A 424 -25.23 -5.93 -10.45
CA PRO A 424 -25.35 -5.87 -11.91
C PRO A 424 -26.76 -6.23 -12.36
N ALA A 425 -27.20 -5.65 -13.49
CA ALA A 425 -28.47 -5.99 -14.09
C ALA A 425 -28.56 -7.48 -14.49
N SER A 426 -27.42 -8.10 -14.80
CA SER A 426 -27.28 -9.55 -15.05
C SER A 426 -25.97 -10.05 -14.46
N LEU A 427 -26.08 -10.96 -13.51
CA LEU A 427 -24.93 -11.63 -12.89
C LEU A 427 -24.19 -12.51 -13.92
N GLU A 428 -24.92 -13.11 -14.85
CA GLU A 428 -24.34 -13.91 -15.92
C GLU A 428 -23.44 -13.04 -16.82
N GLN A 429 -23.94 -11.86 -17.25
CA GLN A 429 -23.17 -10.91 -18.05
C GLN A 429 -21.93 -10.40 -17.28
N PHE A 430 -22.09 -10.09 -16.00
CA PHE A 430 -20.97 -9.70 -15.14
C PHE A 430 -19.89 -10.78 -15.10
N THR A 431 -20.28 -12.04 -14.90
CA THR A 431 -19.38 -13.20 -14.85
C THR A 431 -18.64 -13.43 -16.17
N GLN A 432 -19.35 -13.29 -17.31
CA GLN A 432 -18.75 -13.38 -18.64
C GLN A 432 -17.72 -12.29 -18.88
N LEU A 433 -18.00 -11.07 -18.47
CA LEU A 433 -17.06 -9.93 -18.60
C LEU A 433 -15.84 -10.07 -17.68
N LEU A 434 -16.05 -10.58 -16.46
CA LEU A 434 -14.97 -10.91 -15.52
C LEU A 434 -14.03 -11.96 -16.13
N ASP A 435 -14.57 -13.06 -16.66
CA ASP A 435 -13.78 -14.11 -17.34
C ASP A 435 -13.05 -13.59 -18.57
N ALA A 436 -13.71 -12.78 -19.39
CA ALA A 436 -13.12 -12.20 -20.58
C ALA A 436 -11.91 -11.30 -20.24
N GLU A 437 -12.03 -10.46 -19.22
CA GLU A 437 -10.92 -9.58 -18.83
C GLU A 437 -9.79 -10.33 -18.14
N LEU A 438 -10.07 -11.35 -17.36
CA LEU A 438 -9.03 -12.24 -16.84
C LEU A 438 -8.22 -12.90 -17.97
N LYS A 439 -8.88 -13.36 -19.04
CA LYS A 439 -8.20 -13.88 -20.25
C LYS A 439 -7.36 -12.82 -20.94
N ASN A 440 -7.90 -11.61 -21.10
CA ASN A 440 -7.19 -10.50 -21.75
C ASN A 440 -5.92 -10.08 -21.01
N THR A 441 -5.92 -10.21 -19.69
CA THR A 441 -4.84 -9.70 -18.82
C THR A 441 -3.87 -10.78 -18.33
N ASN A 442 -4.19 -12.05 -18.57
CA ASN A 442 -3.40 -13.18 -18.11
C ASN A 442 -3.47 -14.34 -19.10
N SER A 443 -2.35 -14.58 -19.81
CA SER A 443 -2.22 -15.61 -20.84
C SER A 443 -2.30 -17.04 -20.28
N ASP A 444 -1.83 -17.24 -19.02
CA ASP A 444 -1.87 -18.56 -18.38
C ASP A 444 -3.31 -18.91 -17.99
N TYR A 445 -4.05 -17.92 -17.48
CA TYR A 445 -5.48 -18.08 -17.23
C TYR A 445 -6.24 -18.37 -18.54
N GLU A 446 -5.96 -17.61 -19.62
CA GLU A 446 -6.56 -17.86 -20.94
C GLU A 446 -6.30 -19.29 -21.43
N ALA A 447 -5.04 -19.75 -21.33
CA ALA A 447 -4.68 -21.13 -21.72
C ALA A 447 -5.42 -22.19 -20.92
N LYS A 448 -5.61 -22.00 -19.60
CA LYS A 448 -6.36 -22.95 -18.74
C LYS A 448 -7.87 -22.90 -18.98
N ARG A 449 -8.40 -21.74 -19.42
CA ARG A 449 -9.79 -21.56 -19.79
C ARG A 449 -10.13 -22.10 -21.18
N HIS A 450 -9.11 -22.40 -22.01
CA HIS A 450 -9.34 -22.87 -23.38
C HIS A 450 -10.18 -24.16 -23.40
N LYS A 451 -11.38 -24.09 -24.01
CA LYS A 451 -12.35 -25.18 -24.08
C LYS A 451 -12.71 -25.82 -22.73
N ASP A 452 -12.58 -25.06 -21.64
CA ASP A 452 -12.83 -25.52 -20.26
C ASP A 452 -11.98 -26.73 -19.83
N ILE A 453 -10.80 -26.92 -20.41
CA ILE A 453 -9.99 -28.14 -20.22
C ILE A 453 -9.50 -28.25 -18.76
N ALA A 454 -9.02 -27.15 -18.18
CA ALA A 454 -8.54 -27.14 -16.80
C ALA A 454 -9.44 -26.26 -15.88
N LEU A 455 -9.83 -25.09 -16.38
CA LEU A 455 -10.71 -24.16 -15.68
C LEU A 455 -12.03 -23.97 -16.45
N ARG A 456 -13.15 -24.12 -15.78
CA ARG A 456 -14.46 -23.70 -16.28
C ARG A 456 -14.75 -22.23 -15.91
N MET A 457 -15.87 -21.70 -16.40
CA MET A 457 -16.37 -20.37 -16.11
C MET A 457 -16.30 -20.07 -14.58
N PRO A 458 -15.85 -18.88 -14.16
CA PRO A 458 -15.89 -18.47 -12.77
C PRO A 458 -17.28 -18.63 -12.14
N VAL A 459 -17.32 -18.95 -10.87
CA VAL A 459 -18.55 -19.00 -10.06
C VAL A 459 -18.61 -17.74 -9.23
N VAL A 460 -19.52 -16.82 -9.55
CA VAL A 460 -19.73 -15.59 -8.79
C VAL A 460 -20.89 -15.77 -7.81
N ARG A 461 -20.65 -15.51 -6.52
CA ARG A 461 -21.67 -15.46 -5.47
C ARG A 461 -21.80 -14.04 -4.93
N ILE A 462 -23.02 -13.54 -4.88
CA ILE A 462 -23.37 -12.26 -4.26
C ILE A 462 -23.43 -12.47 -2.74
N LEU A 463 -22.73 -11.62 -2.02
CA LEU A 463 -22.80 -11.56 -0.57
C LEU A 463 -23.71 -10.42 -0.11
N PRO A 464 -24.47 -10.60 0.98
CA PRO A 464 -25.17 -9.50 1.63
C PRO A 464 -24.21 -8.40 2.07
N ILE A 465 -24.64 -7.14 1.93
CA ILE A 465 -23.84 -5.97 2.35
C ILE A 465 -23.40 -6.12 3.82
N GLY A 466 -22.12 -5.81 4.08
CA GLY A 466 -21.52 -5.89 5.42
C GLY A 466 -21.01 -7.27 5.82
N THR A 467 -21.06 -8.28 4.94
CA THR A 467 -20.57 -9.64 5.24
C THR A 467 -19.07 -9.63 5.50
N PHE A 468 -18.26 -8.96 4.67
CA PHE A 468 -16.82 -8.85 4.90
C PHE A 468 -16.49 -8.09 6.19
N THR A 469 -17.27 -7.06 6.51
CA THR A 469 -17.12 -6.31 7.77
C THR A 469 -17.41 -7.20 8.99
N ARG A 470 -18.48 -8.01 8.95
CA ARG A 470 -18.79 -8.99 10.01
C ARG A 470 -17.67 -10.03 10.15
N TRP A 471 -17.16 -10.53 9.04
CA TRP A 471 -16.05 -11.49 9.05
C TRP A 471 -14.77 -10.88 9.68
N LEU A 472 -14.36 -9.68 9.27
CA LEU A 472 -13.22 -8.98 9.87
C LEU A 472 -13.41 -8.73 11.37
N ARG A 473 -14.63 -8.35 11.79
CA ARG A 473 -14.99 -8.17 13.21
C ARG A 473 -14.86 -9.48 14.00
N SER A 474 -15.33 -10.61 13.45
CA SER A 474 -15.22 -11.92 14.11
C SER A 474 -13.77 -12.38 14.31
N LYS A 475 -12.85 -11.85 13.48
CA LYS A 475 -11.41 -12.11 13.60
C LYS A 475 -10.67 -11.09 14.50
N GLY A 476 -11.37 -10.14 15.12
CA GLY A 476 -10.74 -9.04 15.85
C GLY A 476 -9.90 -8.13 14.96
N LYS A 477 -10.20 -8.11 13.66
CA LYS A 477 -9.44 -7.41 12.61
C LYS A 477 -10.24 -6.26 11.98
N LEU A 478 -11.20 -5.69 12.67
CA LEU A 478 -11.93 -4.52 12.18
C LEU A 478 -11.07 -3.28 12.36
N GLY A 479 -10.81 -2.55 11.28
CA GLY A 479 -10.11 -1.26 11.31
C GLY A 479 -8.91 -1.17 10.35
N GLY A 480 -8.50 0.05 10.11
CA GLY A 480 -7.62 0.66 9.11
C GLY A 480 -6.57 -0.12 8.34
N GLN A 481 -5.97 -1.15 8.90
CA GLN A 481 -4.93 -1.93 8.19
C GLN A 481 -5.38 -3.33 7.79
N HIS A 482 -6.50 -3.79 8.31
CA HIS A 482 -6.98 -5.13 7.98
C HIS A 482 -7.83 -5.12 6.72
N LYS A 483 -7.51 -6.00 5.79
CA LYS A 483 -8.12 -6.10 4.47
C LYS A 483 -8.59 -7.51 4.23
N VAL A 484 -9.65 -7.64 3.45
CA VAL A 484 -10.06 -8.93 2.89
C VAL A 484 -8.97 -9.41 1.92
N PRO A 485 -8.45 -10.64 2.04
CA PRO A 485 -7.52 -11.19 1.07
C PRO A 485 -8.20 -11.28 -0.30
N ARG A 486 -7.64 -10.62 -1.32
CA ARG A 486 -8.24 -10.61 -2.68
C ARG A 486 -8.25 -11.97 -3.32
N LEU A 487 -7.13 -12.67 -3.23
CA LEU A 487 -6.93 -13.99 -3.83
C LEU A 487 -6.29 -14.94 -2.82
N SER A 488 -6.64 -16.21 -2.89
CA SER A 488 -6.03 -17.25 -2.07
C SER A 488 -5.96 -18.54 -2.86
N ASN A 489 -4.88 -19.32 -2.69
CA ASN A 489 -4.81 -20.71 -3.17
C ASN A 489 -5.57 -21.66 -2.26
N GLU A 490 -5.95 -21.23 -1.05
CA GLU A 490 -6.68 -22.03 -0.08
C GLU A 490 -8.11 -21.49 0.06
N ARG A 491 -9.06 -22.41 0.29
CA ARG A 491 -10.46 -22.06 0.46
C ARG A 491 -10.84 -21.55 1.87
N LYS A 492 -9.88 -21.56 2.80
CA LYS A 492 -10.15 -21.23 4.22
C LYS A 492 -10.94 -19.93 4.39
N PHE A 493 -10.54 -18.85 3.73
CA PHE A 493 -11.22 -17.54 3.85
C PHE A 493 -12.64 -17.56 3.28
N ILE A 494 -12.81 -18.19 2.11
CA ILE A 494 -14.14 -18.32 1.48
C ILE A 494 -15.07 -19.13 2.39
N GLU A 495 -14.63 -20.26 2.92
CA GLU A 495 -15.43 -21.10 3.79
C GLU A 495 -15.80 -20.41 5.10
N GLU A 496 -14.88 -19.68 5.70
CA GLU A 496 -15.14 -18.87 6.89
C GLU A 496 -16.18 -17.75 6.62
N ILE A 497 -16.08 -17.07 5.47
CA ILE A 497 -17.03 -16.03 5.08
C ILE A 497 -18.40 -16.61 4.80
N LEU A 498 -18.48 -17.73 4.08
CA LEU A 498 -19.75 -18.42 3.81
C LEU A 498 -20.42 -18.95 5.08
N ALA A 499 -19.64 -19.33 6.10
CA ALA A 499 -20.18 -19.83 7.37
C ALA A 499 -20.87 -18.76 8.24
N ILE A 500 -20.66 -17.46 7.94
CA ILE A 500 -21.27 -16.32 8.68
C ILE A 500 -22.37 -15.61 7.88
N MET A 501 -22.72 -16.12 6.70
CA MET A 501 -23.88 -15.66 5.93
C MET A 501 -25.17 -16.06 6.59
#